data_9827914ad621c030d6dffab47ad9e722
#
_entry.id   9827914ad621c030d6dffab47ad9e722
#
_cell.length_a   1.000
_cell.length_b   1.000
_cell.length_c   1.000
_cell.angle_alpha   90.00
_cell.angle_beta   90.00
_cell.angle_gamma   90.00
#
_symmetry.space_group_name_H-M   'P 1'
#
loop_
_entity.id
_entity.type
_entity.pdbx_description
1 polymer ?
#
loop_
_entity_poly.entity_id
_entity_poly.type
_entity_poly.pdbx_seq_one_letter_code
_entity_poly.pdbx_strand_id
1 'polypeptide(L)'
;MYTGEKGRQWTVEDIRTLLCQLPGVSAAGVKLADDAPGENLEEIEEIHILANTSRNAKQIVRDVQSALYAAYNIQIDHRIVSVAQMALDLSGKPKVPARVRYKGMGYEEIDEKCVIRVTLEYDGMDYCGQAAYPNAKAESYRLRMIAKATLDAIGAMVGDEGLYSLLDVQKVTIAGVPLVVVLLECTAEENCILSGSACRVTQEMQSVVRATLDAVNRNLGKHMHTD
;
A
#
# COMPACT_ATOMS: atom_id res chain seq x y z
N MET A 1 -39.04 -45.40 13.51
CA MET A 1 -38.29 -45.75 12.30
C MET A 1 -37.92 -44.47 11.60
N TYR A 2 -36.81 -43.83 12.05
CA TYR A 2 -36.30 -42.60 11.45
C TYR A 2 -35.22 -42.99 10.45
N THR A 3 -35.52 -42.82 9.18
CA THR A 3 -34.54 -42.96 8.09
C THR A 3 -33.67 -41.72 8.09
N GLY A 4 -32.45 -41.86 8.65
CA GLY A 4 -31.44 -40.83 8.54
C GLY A 4 -31.02 -40.66 7.09
N GLU A 5 -31.25 -39.50 6.54
CA GLU A 5 -30.59 -39.06 5.29
C GLU A 5 -29.10 -39.03 5.55
N LYS A 6 -28.35 -39.82 4.79
CA LYS A 6 -26.89 -39.83 4.78
C LYS A 6 -26.42 -38.38 4.44
N GLY A 7 -25.79 -37.76 5.42
CA GLY A 7 -25.18 -36.42 5.24
C GLY A 7 -24.29 -36.40 4.03
N ARG A 8 -24.50 -35.40 3.21
CA ARG A 8 -23.68 -35.11 2.03
C ARG A 8 -22.27 -34.84 2.53
N GLN A 9 -21.32 -35.67 2.11
CA GLN A 9 -19.89 -35.50 2.47
C GLN A 9 -19.39 -34.29 1.70
N TRP A 10 -19.00 -33.22 2.39
CA TRP A 10 -18.41 -32.03 1.81
C TRP A 10 -16.88 -32.12 1.83
N THR A 11 -16.23 -31.45 0.89
CA THR A 11 -14.78 -31.29 0.84
C THR A 11 -14.41 -29.84 1.15
N VAL A 12 -13.14 -29.59 1.51
CA VAL A 12 -12.60 -28.22 1.67
C VAL A 12 -12.83 -27.38 0.41
N GLU A 13 -12.72 -28.01 -0.77
CA GLU A 13 -12.91 -27.35 -2.04
C GLU A 13 -14.39 -26.98 -2.30
N ASP A 14 -15.33 -27.80 -1.83
CA ASP A 14 -16.77 -27.49 -1.91
C ASP A 14 -17.09 -26.27 -1.03
N ILE A 15 -16.59 -26.22 0.18
CA ILE A 15 -16.74 -25.05 1.07
C ILE A 15 -16.10 -23.81 0.44
N ARG A 16 -14.87 -23.92 -0.05
CA ARG A 16 -14.17 -22.82 -0.69
C ARG A 16 -14.95 -22.28 -1.89
N THR A 17 -15.47 -23.16 -2.73
CA THR A 17 -16.28 -22.79 -3.90
C THR A 17 -17.55 -22.07 -3.46
N LEU A 18 -18.27 -22.57 -2.46
CA LEU A 18 -19.45 -21.93 -1.89
C LEU A 18 -19.14 -20.53 -1.36
N LEU A 19 -18.07 -20.37 -0.60
CA LEU A 19 -17.70 -19.09 0.00
C LEU A 19 -17.27 -18.06 -1.06
N CYS A 20 -16.62 -18.49 -2.14
CA CYS A 20 -16.27 -17.62 -3.27
C CYS A 20 -17.49 -17.14 -4.08
N GLN A 21 -18.66 -17.77 -3.93
CA GLN A 21 -19.91 -17.31 -4.56
C GLN A 21 -20.60 -16.19 -3.76
N LEU A 22 -20.18 -15.95 -2.53
CA LEU A 22 -20.78 -14.89 -1.70
C LEU A 22 -20.46 -13.50 -2.28
N PRO A 23 -21.42 -12.58 -2.28
CA PRO A 23 -21.22 -11.24 -2.80
C PRO A 23 -20.10 -10.50 -2.10
N GLY A 24 -19.12 -10.02 -2.85
CA GLY A 24 -17.98 -9.26 -2.35
C GLY A 24 -16.80 -10.12 -1.90
N VAL A 25 -16.90 -11.45 -1.94
CA VAL A 25 -15.77 -12.36 -1.65
C VAL A 25 -14.98 -12.60 -2.93
N SER A 26 -13.66 -12.41 -2.84
CA SER A 26 -12.71 -12.60 -3.95
C SER A 26 -11.94 -13.92 -3.82
N ALA A 27 -11.69 -14.36 -2.58
CA ALA A 27 -11.04 -15.63 -2.30
C ALA A 27 -11.41 -16.12 -0.90
N ALA A 28 -11.38 -17.44 -0.69
CA ALA A 28 -11.59 -18.07 0.58
C ALA A 28 -10.51 -19.13 0.84
N GLY A 29 -10.03 -19.22 2.06
CA GLY A 29 -9.17 -20.28 2.58
C GLY A 29 -9.85 -20.98 3.76
N VAL A 30 -9.73 -22.29 3.85
CA VAL A 30 -10.29 -23.09 4.94
C VAL A 30 -9.19 -23.96 5.50
N LYS A 31 -8.98 -23.92 6.81
CA LYS A 31 -8.04 -24.75 7.53
C LYS A 31 -8.82 -25.71 8.43
N LEU A 32 -8.47 -26.98 8.38
CA LEU A 32 -9.03 -28.03 9.22
C LEU A 32 -8.09 -28.29 10.40
N ALA A 33 -8.63 -28.78 11.52
CA ALA A 33 -7.82 -29.14 12.68
C ALA A 33 -6.95 -30.37 12.37
N ASP A 34 -5.66 -30.31 12.74
CA ASP A 34 -4.66 -31.37 12.45
C ASP A 34 -4.87 -32.67 13.23
N ASP A 35 -5.69 -32.68 14.26
CA ASP A 35 -5.84 -33.76 15.22
C ASP A 35 -7.26 -34.39 15.30
N ALA A 36 -8.00 -34.46 14.21
CA ALA A 36 -9.29 -35.15 14.22
C ALA A 36 -9.09 -36.69 14.16
N PRO A 37 -9.20 -37.43 15.27
CA PRO A 37 -9.06 -38.89 15.27
C PRO A 37 -10.35 -39.53 14.76
N GLY A 38 -10.28 -40.07 13.54
CA GLY A 38 -11.30 -40.97 13.02
C GLY A 38 -12.35 -40.29 12.12
N GLU A 39 -12.97 -41.09 11.29
CA GLU A 39 -13.87 -40.85 10.16
C GLU A 39 -15.07 -39.89 10.34
N ASN A 40 -15.05 -39.00 11.34
CA ASN A 40 -16.11 -38.05 11.61
C ASN A 40 -15.61 -36.60 11.54
N LEU A 41 -16.01 -35.94 10.49
CA LEU A 41 -16.13 -34.46 10.36
C LEU A 41 -14.92 -33.70 10.91
N GLU A 42 -13.98 -33.54 10.05
CA GLU A 42 -12.88 -32.59 10.21
C GLU A 42 -13.44 -31.24 10.69
N GLU A 43 -13.09 -30.86 11.90
CA GLU A 43 -13.54 -29.61 12.49
C GLU A 43 -12.83 -28.44 11.78
N ILE A 44 -13.60 -27.49 11.31
CA ILE A 44 -13.01 -26.29 10.68
C ILE A 44 -12.38 -25.47 11.80
N GLU A 45 -11.06 -25.30 11.72
CA GLU A 45 -10.28 -24.52 12.69
C GLU A 45 -10.32 -23.03 12.34
N GLU A 46 -10.10 -22.69 11.06
CA GLU A 46 -10.05 -21.30 10.61
C GLU A 46 -10.63 -21.15 9.20
N ILE A 47 -11.29 -20.01 8.98
CA ILE A 47 -11.74 -19.57 7.66
C ILE A 47 -11.17 -18.18 7.39
N HIS A 48 -10.44 -18.04 6.29
CA HIS A 48 -9.88 -16.76 5.84
C HIS A 48 -10.63 -16.29 4.60
N ILE A 49 -11.22 -15.12 4.67
CA ILE A 49 -11.95 -14.50 3.58
C ILE A 49 -11.18 -13.27 3.08
N LEU A 50 -10.93 -13.22 1.79
CA LEU A 50 -10.51 -12.02 1.11
C LEU A 50 -11.72 -11.41 0.40
N ALA A 51 -12.08 -10.19 0.77
CA ALA A 51 -13.27 -9.52 0.25
C ALA A 51 -12.96 -8.10 -0.24
N ASN A 52 -13.83 -7.56 -1.08
CA ASN A 52 -13.78 -6.15 -1.46
C ASN A 52 -14.36 -5.26 -0.33
N THR A 53 -14.18 -3.95 -0.48
CA THR A 53 -14.65 -2.95 0.50
C THR A 53 -16.12 -2.56 0.34
N SER A 54 -16.85 -3.16 -0.61
CA SER A 54 -18.27 -2.83 -0.88
C SER A 54 -19.22 -3.26 0.23
N ARG A 55 -18.82 -4.21 1.08
CA ARG A 55 -19.60 -4.75 2.20
C ARG A 55 -18.84 -4.68 3.51
N ASN A 56 -19.55 -4.54 4.61
CA ASN A 56 -18.94 -4.55 5.94
C ASN A 56 -18.47 -5.96 6.31
N ALA A 57 -17.28 -6.08 6.89
CA ALA A 57 -16.70 -7.36 7.34
C ALA A 57 -17.66 -8.19 8.23
N LYS A 58 -18.42 -7.53 9.14
CA LYS A 58 -19.40 -8.21 10.00
C LYS A 58 -20.55 -8.85 9.20
N GLN A 59 -20.94 -8.24 8.08
CA GLN A 59 -21.96 -8.83 7.19
C GLN A 59 -21.42 -10.05 6.47
N ILE A 60 -20.17 -9.98 5.99
CA ILE A 60 -19.49 -11.10 5.33
C ILE A 60 -19.40 -12.31 6.29
N VAL A 61 -19.03 -12.09 7.54
CA VAL A 61 -18.99 -13.17 8.55
C VAL A 61 -20.36 -13.84 8.71
N ARG A 62 -21.44 -13.07 8.78
CA ARG A 62 -22.81 -13.61 8.88
C ARG A 62 -23.22 -14.35 7.61
N ASP A 63 -22.87 -13.85 6.44
CA ASP A 63 -23.14 -14.49 5.16
C ASP A 63 -22.41 -15.85 5.08
N VAL A 64 -21.15 -15.93 5.54
CA VAL A 64 -20.37 -17.17 5.64
C VAL A 64 -21.06 -18.19 6.57
N GLN A 65 -21.46 -17.78 7.78
CA GLN A 65 -22.18 -18.65 8.73
C GLN A 65 -23.49 -19.17 8.13
N SER A 66 -24.28 -18.29 7.51
CA SER A 66 -25.55 -18.63 6.88
C SER A 66 -25.39 -19.58 5.71
N ALA A 67 -24.39 -19.35 4.85
CA ALA A 67 -24.12 -20.18 3.69
C ALA A 67 -23.69 -21.61 4.07
N LEU A 68 -22.79 -21.74 5.04
CA LEU A 68 -22.33 -23.04 5.54
C LEU A 68 -23.47 -23.82 6.22
N TYR A 69 -24.30 -23.13 6.99
CA TYR A 69 -25.45 -23.74 7.62
C TYR A 69 -26.49 -24.21 6.58
N ALA A 70 -26.82 -23.36 5.61
CA ALA A 70 -27.81 -23.67 4.59
C ALA A 70 -27.38 -24.79 3.64
N ALA A 71 -26.10 -24.83 3.23
CA ALA A 71 -25.60 -25.80 2.26
C ALA A 71 -25.22 -27.15 2.89
N TYR A 72 -24.62 -27.12 4.08
CA TYR A 72 -23.99 -28.32 4.69
C TYR A 72 -24.44 -28.58 6.10
N ASN A 73 -25.33 -27.76 6.68
CA ASN A 73 -25.75 -27.82 8.09
C ASN A 73 -24.58 -27.67 9.08
N ILE A 74 -23.54 -26.94 8.69
CA ILE A 74 -22.34 -26.65 9.50
C ILE A 74 -22.57 -25.36 10.27
N GLN A 75 -22.46 -25.44 11.60
CA GLN A 75 -22.47 -24.28 12.50
C GLN A 75 -21.03 -23.97 12.90
N ILE A 76 -20.60 -22.73 12.66
CA ILE A 76 -19.28 -22.23 13.04
C ILE A 76 -19.38 -21.03 13.97
N ASP A 77 -18.39 -20.87 14.87
CA ASP A 77 -18.24 -19.62 15.63
C ASP A 77 -17.68 -18.54 14.72
N HIS A 78 -18.21 -17.32 14.85
CA HIS A 78 -17.71 -16.15 14.11
C HIS A 78 -16.23 -15.85 14.36
N ARG A 79 -15.67 -16.32 15.49
CA ARG A 79 -14.28 -16.10 15.89
C ARG A 79 -13.28 -16.81 14.99
N ILE A 80 -13.67 -17.91 14.37
CA ILE A 80 -12.81 -18.64 13.44
C ILE A 80 -12.80 -18.05 12.03
N VAL A 81 -13.62 -17.01 11.76
CA VAL A 81 -13.72 -16.35 10.46
C VAL A 81 -12.95 -15.03 10.48
N SER A 82 -11.85 -15.00 9.75
CA SER A 82 -11.04 -13.79 9.51
C SER A 82 -11.37 -13.19 8.17
N VAL A 83 -11.69 -11.90 8.14
CA VAL A 83 -12.02 -11.17 6.90
C VAL A 83 -10.98 -10.08 6.66
N ALA A 84 -10.20 -10.24 5.59
CA ALA A 84 -9.34 -9.19 5.05
C ALA A 84 -10.07 -8.47 3.91
N GLN A 85 -10.14 -7.15 3.98
CA GLN A 85 -10.77 -6.35 2.94
C GLN A 85 -9.72 -5.64 2.12
N MET A 86 -9.85 -5.73 0.79
CA MET A 86 -8.97 -5.04 -0.16
C MET A 86 -9.80 -4.25 -1.16
N ALA A 87 -9.35 -3.05 -1.49
CA ALA A 87 -9.88 -2.35 -2.65
C ALA A 87 -9.49 -3.12 -3.91
N LEU A 88 -10.47 -3.49 -4.72
CA LEU A 88 -10.26 -4.13 -6.01
C LEU A 88 -10.39 -3.08 -7.12
N ASP A 89 -9.61 -3.22 -8.17
CA ASP A 89 -9.80 -2.45 -9.39
C ASP A 89 -11.02 -2.98 -10.20
N LEU A 90 -11.37 -2.30 -11.28
CA LEU A 90 -12.47 -2.69 -12.16
C LEU A 90 -12.26 -4.08 -12.80
N SER A 91 -11.05 -4.63 -12.76
CA SER A 91 -10.72 -5.97 -13.25
C SER A 91 -10.80 -7.07 -12.17
N GLY A 92 -11.18 -6.71 -10.92
CA GLY A 92 -11.26 -7.62 -9.78
C GLY A 92 -9.90 -8.01 -9.19
N LYS A 93 -8.82 -7.32 -9.59
CA LYS A 93 -7.50 -7.52 -9.02
C LYS A 93 -7.31 -6.63 -7.79
N PRO A 94 -6.49 -7.06 -6.81
CA PRO A 94 -6.14 -6.21 -5.69
C PRO A 94 -5.59 -4.88 -6.20
N LYS A 95 -6.25 -3.79 -5.86
CA LYS A 95 -5.71 -2.45 -6.13
C LYS A 95 -4.51 -2.27 -5.21
N VAL A 96 -3.33 -2.68 -5.67
CA VAL A 96 -2.08 -2.30 -5.01
C VAL A 96 -2.04 -0.77 -5.12
N PRO A 97 -1.97 -0.03 -4.01
CA PRO A 97 -1.90 1.41 -4.11
C PRO A 97 -0.72 1.76 -5.04
N ALA A 98 -1.04 2.50 -6.10
CA ALA A 98 -0.02 2.94 -7.03
C ALA A 98 1.05 3.70 -6.22
N ARG A 99 2.29 3.28 -6.34
CA ARG A 99 3.40 3.97 -5.68
C ARG A 99 4.02 4.94 -6.66
N VAL A 100 4.31 6.12 -6.17
CA VAL A 100 5.09 7.09 -6.94
C VAL A 100 6.46 6.49 -7.25
N ARG A 101 6.81 6.48 -8.52
CA ARG A 101 8.08 5.94 -9.02
C ARG A 101 8.96 7.07 -9.54
N TYR A 102 10.24 7.00 -9.24
CA TYR A 102 11.23 7.84 -9.88
C TYR A 102 11.46 7.38 -11.33
N LYS A 103 11.30 8.30 -12.29
CA LYS A 103 11.49 8.05 -13.72
C LYS A 103 12.81 8.63 -14.23
N GLY A 104 13.13 9.85 -13.80
CA GLY A 104 14.33 10.51 -14.26
C GLY A 104 14.59 11.84 -13.59
N MET A 105 15.80 12.36 -13.81
CA MET A 105 16.21 13.70 -13.37
C MET A 105 17.05 14.34 -14.46
N GLY A 106 16.75 15.61 -14.75
CA GLY A 106 17.51 16.48 -15.62
C GLY A 106 18.22 17.58 -14.83
N TYR A 107 19.33 18.05 -15.38
CA TYR A 107 20.11 19.14 -14.83
C TYR A 107 20.54 20.06 -15.98
N GLU A 108 20.24 21.34 -15.84
CA GLU A 108 20.59 22.37 -16.84
C GLU A 108 21.20 23.60 -16.16
N GLU A 109 22.18 24.20 -16.76
CA GLU A 109 22.70 25.52 -16.39
C GLU A 109 22.10 26.59 -17.28
N ILE A 110 21.40 27.54 -16.69
CA ILE A 110 20.76 28.67 -17.39
C ILE A 110 21.07 29.95 -16.60
N ASP A 111 21.70 30.92 -17.23
CA ASP A 111 21.95 32.24 -16.64
C ASP A 111 22.53 32.22 -15.22
N GLU A 112 23.66 31.55 -15.01
CA GLU A 112 24.33 31.36 -13.69
C GLU A 112 23.49 30.63 -12.63
N LYS A 113 22.39 30.01 -13.04
CA LYS A 113 21.55 29.15 -12.17
C LYS A 113 21.58 27.73 -12.66
N CYS A 114 21.57 26.83 -11.71
CA CYS A 114 21.32 25.42 -11.95
C CYS A 114 19.83 25.14 -11.79
N VAL A 115 19.21 24.58 -12.83
CA VAL A 115 17.83 24.10 -12.79
C VAL A 115 17.84 22.59 -12.71
N ILE A 116 17.20 22.04 -11.68
CA ILE A 116 17.01 20.62 -11.50
C ILE A 116 15.55 20.31 -11.85
N ARG A 117 15.34 19.30 -12.71
CA ARG A 117 14.01 18.72 -12.98
C ARG A 117 13.97 17.30 -12.49
N VAL A 118 12.90 16.93 -11.79
CA VAL A 118 12.63 15.57 -11.36
C VAL A 118 11.34 15.12 -12.03
N THR A 119 11.38 13.95 -12.66
CA THR A 119 10.20 13.33 -13.26
C THR A 119 9.82 12.10 -12.43
N LEU A 120 8.58 12.11 -11.97
CA LEU A 120 7.94 11.02 -11.23
C LEU A 120 6.85 10.42 -12.11
N GLU A 121 6.59 9.13 -11.92
CA GLU A 121 5.47 8.42 -12.55
C GLU A 121 4.49 7.98 -11.48
N TYR A 122 3.21 8.22 -11.69
CA TYR A 122 2.12 7.72 -10.87
C TYR A 122 0.94 7.36 -11.77
N ASP A 123 0.45 6.12 -11.64
CA ASP A 123 -0.70 5.60 -12.42
C ASP A 123 -0.57 5.78 -13.95
N GLY A 124 0.66 5.60 -14.46
CA GLY A 124 0.98 5.72 -15.88
C GLY A 124 1.13 7.16 -16.39
N MET A 125 0.97 8.17 -15.55
CA MET A 125 1.19 9.58 -15.88
C MET A 125 2.50 10.10 -15.31
N ASP A 126 3.11 11.02 -16.05
CA ASP A 126 4.37 11.67 -15.68
C ASP A 126 4.10 13.03 -15.03
N TYR A 127 4.73 13.27 -13.89
CA TYR A 127 4.68 14.52 -13.16
C TYR A 127 6.09 15.10 -13.04
N CYS A 128 6.25 16.34 -13.47
CA CYS A 128 7.53 17.03 -13.46
C CYS A 128 7.53 18.12 -12.39
N GLY A 129 8.57 18.14 -11.57
CA GLY A 129 8.85 19.24 -10.66
C GLY A 129 10.23 19.82 -10.90
N GLN A 130 10.42 21.08 -10.55
CA GLN A 130 11.67 21.78 -10.78
C GLN A 130 12.07 22.66 -9.59
N ALA A 131 13.38 22.83 -9.44
CA ALA A 131 13.95 23.79 -8.50
C ALA A 131 15.20 24.43 -9.10
N ALA A 132 15.39 25.71 -8.87
CA ALA A 132 16.55 26.44 -9.36
C ALA A 132 17.38 27.01 -8.21
N TYR A 133 18.70 27.05 -8.38
CA TYR A 133 19.64 27.63 -7.43
C TYR A 133 20.84 28.25 -8.12
N PRO A 134 21.51 29.26 -7.51
CA PRO A 134 22.73 29.83 -8.03
C PRO A 134 23.86 28.80 -8.14
N ASN A 135 24.59 28.79 -9.26
CA ASN A 135 25.59 27.77 -9.58
C ASN A 135 26.75 27.67 -8.55
N ALA A 136 27.03 28.76 -7.84
CA ALA A 136 28.14 28.85 -6.87
C ALA A 136 27.82 28.31 -5.47
N LYS A 137 26.71 27.59 -5.26
CA LYS A 137 26.28 27.11 -3.94
C LYS A 137 26.86 25.75 -3.57
N ALA A 138 27.01 25.54 -2.25
CA ALA A 138 27.55 24.31 -1.68
C ALA A 138 26.70 23.07 -2.04
N GLU A 139 27.33 21.89 -1.94
CA GLU A 139 26.71 20.60 -2.23
C GLU A 139 25.44 20.35 -1.40
N SER A 140 25.43 20.74 -0.11
CA SER A 140 24.25 20.62 0.75
C SER A 140 23.04 21.39 0.20
N TYR A 141 23.29 22.53 -0.45
CA TYR A 141 22.24 23.31 -1.09
C TYR A 141 21.65 22.57 -2.30
N ARG A 142 22.50 21.92 -3.10
CA ARG A 142 22.07 21.10 -4.24
C ARG A 142 21.16 19.95 -3.79
N LEU A 143 21.50 19.26 -2.70
CA LEU A 143 20.65 18.17 -2.18
C LEU A 143 19.27 18.68 -1.78
N ARG A 144 19.21 19.83 -1.12
CA ARG A 144 17.94 20.48 -0.75
C ARG A 144 17.09 20.82 -1.98
N MET A 145 17.73 21.27 -3.06
CA MET A 145 17.01 21.62 -4.31
C MET A 145 16.48 20.37 -5.02
N ILE A 146 17.21 19.25 -4.98
CA ILE A 146 16.71 17.97 -5.50
C ILE A 146 15.46 17.53 -4.72
N ALA A 147 15.50 17.61 -3.38
CA ALA A 147 14.34 17.30 -2.56
C ALA A 147 13.15 18.24 -2.88
N LYS A 148 13.40 19.55 -3.04
CA LYS A 148 12.37 20.51 -3.42
C LYS A 148 11.77 20.22 -4.79
N ALA A 149 12.58 19.94 -5.81
CA ALA A 149 12.08 19.55 -7.13
C ALA A 149 11.25 18.26 -7.08
N THR A 150 11.61 17.33 -6.17
CA THR A 150 10.82 16.12 -5.94
C THR A 150 9.46 16.45 -5.31
N LEU A 151 9.44 17.33 -4.31
CA LEU A 151 8.20 17.79 -3.67
C LEU A 151 7.30 18.58 -4.63
N ASP A 152 7.90 19.38 -5.52
CA ASP A 152 7.18 20.12 -6.55
C ASP A 152 6.46 19.17 -7.53
N ALA A 153 7.15 18.08 -7.95
CA ALA A 153 6.51 17.03 -8.76
C ALA A 153 5.37 16.32 -8.01
N ILE A 154 5.50 16.11 -6.69
CA ILE A 154 4.46 15.53 -5.85
C ILE A 154 3.28 16.50 -5.71
N GLY A 155 3.56 17.80 -5.50
CA GLY A 155 2.54 18.84 -5.44
C GLY A 155 1.71 18.92 -6.72
N ALA A 156 2.38 18.88 -7.88
CA ALA A 156 1.70 18.81 -9.18
C ALA A 156 0.83 17.56 -9.36
N MET A 157 1.24 16.43 -8.75
CA MET A 157 0.49 15.17 -8.80
C MET A 157 -0.76 15.21 -7.91
N VAL A 158 -0.65 15.79 -6.72
CA VAL A 158 -1.74 15.86 -5.72
C VAL A 158 -2.68 17.04 -5.98
N GLY A 159 -2.21 18.06 -6.73
CA GLY A 159 -2.93 19.32 -6.91
C GLY A 159 -2.75 20.30 -5.74
N ASP A 160 -1.76 20.07 -4.87
CA ASP A 160 -1.42 20.94 -3.73
C ASP A 160 0.10 21.07 -3.61
N GLU A 161 0.64 22.17 -4.13
CA GLU A 161 2.08 22.48 -4.10
C GLU A 161 2.61 22.74 -2.67
N GLY A 162 1.73 23.07 -1.73
CA GLY A 162 2.07 23.37 -0.34
C GLY A 162 1.98 22.20 0.63
N LEU A 163 1.51 21.03 0.19
CA LEU A 163 1.22 19.89 1.06
C LEU A 163 2.42 19.43 1.90
N TYR A 164 3.63 19.50 1.34
CA TYR A 164 4.84 19.10 2.05
C TYR A 164 5.89 20.22 2.05
N SER A 165 6.44 20.53 3.22
CA SER A 165 7.53 21.48 3.40
C SER A 165 8.83 20.75 3.74
N LEU A 166 9.93 21.11 3.04
CA LEU A 166 11.24 20.55 3.32
C LEU A 166 11.86 21.17 4.56
N LEU A 167 12.05 20.40 5.60
CA LEU A 167 12.77 20.83 6.80
C LEU A 167 14.29 20.66 6.62
N ASP A 168 14.75 19.45 6.30
CA ASP A 168 16.17 19.20 6.13
C ASP A 168 16.52 18.00 5.23
N VAL A 169 17.75 17.99 4.72
CA VAL A 169 18.38 16.87 3.99
C VAL A 169 19.78 16.67 4.54
N GLN A 170 20.07 15.50 5.07
CA GLN A 170 21.36 15.18 5.65
C GLN A 170 21.97 13.91 5.03
N LYS A 171 23.30 13.92 4.90
CA LYS A 171 24.09 12.72 4.66
C LYS A 171 24.54 12.16 6.00
N VAL A 172 24.23 10.91 6.25
CA VAL A 172 24.61 10.22 7.48
C VAL A 172 25.30 8.89 7.14
N THR A 173 26.14 8.43 8.05
CA THR A 173 26.74 7.09 7.93
C THR A 173 26.32 6.28 9.14
N ILE A 174 25.62 5.17 8.90
CA ILE A 174 25.17 4.25 9.94
C ILE A 174 25.81 2.89 9.68
N ALA A 175 26.52 2.34 10.66
CA ALA A 175 27.25 1.08 10.53
C ALA A 175 28.15 1.01 9.27
N GLY A 176 28.79 2.11 8.90
CA GLY A 176 29.64 2.20 7.72
C GLY A 176 28.87 2.35 6.39
N VAL A 177 27.56 2.34 6.40
CA VAL A 177 26.73 2.51 5.21
C VAL A 177 26.32 3.97 5.07
N PRO A 178 26.66 4.63 3.93
CA PRO A 178 26.23 6.01 3.67
C PRO A 178 24.77 6.04 3.27
N LEU A 179 24.02 6.96 3.93
CA LEU A 179 22.58 7.18 3.69
C LEU A 179 22.33 8.67 3.43
N VAL A 180 21.26 8.94 2.71
CA VAL A 180 20.61 10.24 2.70
C VAL A 180 19.33 10.13 3.53
N VAL A 181 19.13 11.10 4.42
CA VAL A 181 17.93 11.23 5.25
C VAL A 181 17.26 12.55 4.90
N VAL A 182 15.95 12.52 4.68
CA VAL A 182 15.11 13.68 4.40
C VAL A 182 14.08 13.83 5.51
N LEU A 183 13.90 15.06 5.98
CA LEU A 183 12.89 15.42 6.96
C LEU A 183 11.92 16.42 6.35
N LEU A 184 10.63 16.12 6.43
CA LEU A 184 9.54 16.91 5.86
C LEU A 184 8.50 17.22 6.94
N GLU A 185 7.75 18.28 6.73
CA GLU A 185 6.52 18.59 7.44
C GLU A 185 5.34 18.44 6.49
N CYS A 186 4.28 17.75 6.92
CA CYS A 186 3.00 17.72 6.22
C CYS A 186 2.17 18.89 6.73
N THR A 187 1.89 19.86 5.88
CA THR A 187 1.19 21.11 6.26
C THR A 187 -0.31 20.92 6.47
N ALA A 188 -0.87 19.83 5.94
CA ALA A 188 -2.29 19.48 6.11
C ALA A 188 -2.62 18.87 7.47
N GLU A 189 -1.64 18.44 8.23
CA GLU A 189 -1.80 17.79 9.54
C GLU A 189 -0.95 18.51 10.59
N GLU A 190 -1.52 18.89 11.74
CA GLU A 190 -0.74 19.51 12.82
C GLU A 190 0.35 18.58 13.35
N ASN A 191 1.58 19.14 13.52
CA ASN A 191 2.74 18.41 14.04
C ASN A 191 3.10 17.12 13.29
N CYS A 192 2.76 17.01 12.02
CA CYS A 192 3.07 15.83 11.21
C CYS A 192 4.45 15.95 10.58
N ILE A 193 5.46 15.40 11.25
CA ILE A 193 6.83 15.31 10.74
C ILE A 193 7.04 13.95 10.10
N LEU A 194 7.48 13.95 8.84
CA LEU A 194 7.76 12.76 8.05
C LEU A 194 9.28 12.64 7.85
N SER A 195 9.78 11.42 7.94
CA SER A 195 11.19 11.13 7.63
C SER A 195 11.29 10.00 6.62
N GLY A 196 12.25 10.11 5.72
CA GLY A 196 12.58 9.07 4.76
C GLY A 196 14.07 8.95 4.57
N SER A 197 14.50 7.76 4.15
CA SER A 197 15.91 7.47 3.95
C SER A 197 16.16 6.61 2.73
N ALA A 198 17.37 6.76 2.15
CA ALA A 198 17.83 5.90 1.06
C ALA A 198 19.33 5.67 1.15
N CYS A 199 19.75 4.42 0.93
CA CYS A 199 21.16 4.09 0.82
C CYS A 199 21.78 4.75 -0.42
N ARG A 200 22.98 5.28 -0.27
CA ARG A 200 23.76 5.86 -1.36
C ARG A 200 24.52 4.76 -2.10
N VAL A 201 23.87 4.09 -3.04
CA VAL A 201 24.49 2.92 -3.70
C VAL A 201 25.31 3.31 -4.93
N THR A 202 24.85 4.23 -5.80
CA THR A 202 25.56 4.55 -7.06
C THR A 202 25.44 6.01 -7.48
N GLN A 203 24.33 6.67 -7.23
CA GLN A 203 24.08 8.06 -7.61
C GLN A 203 23.46 8.82 -6.43
N GLU A 204 24.26 9.71 -5.84
CA GLU A 204 23.85 10.51 -4.68
C GLU A 204 22.54 11.28 -4.91
N MET A 205 22.42 11.91 -6.08
CA MET A 205 21.24 12.69 -6.42
C MET A 205 19.97 11.86 -6.46
N GLN A 206 20.04 10.64 -6.99
CA GLN A 206 18.90 9.70 -6.99
C GLN A 206 18.54 9.24 -5.57
N SER A 207 19.50 9.13 -4.67
CA SER A 207 19.24 8.78 -3.27
C SER A 207 18.43 9.86 -2.55
N VAL A 208 18.61 11.14 -2.90
CA VAL A 208 17.77 12.22 -2.35
C VAL A 208 16.32 12.08 -2.80
N VAL A 209 16.08 11.83 -4.10
CA VAL A 209 14.71 11.60 -4.62
C VAL A 209 14.07 10.41 -3.92
N ARG A 210 14.80 9.29 -3.80
CA ARG A 210 14.29 8.08 -3.13
C ARG A 210 13.99 8.31 -1.65
N ALA A 211 14.85 9.03 -0.93
CA ALA A 211 14.62 9.38 0.47
C ALA A 211 13.39 10.29 0.63
N THR A 212 13.20 11.26 -0.28
CA THR A 212 12.01 12.11 -0.31
C THR A 212 10.74 11.29 -0.56
N LEU A 213 10.77 10.38 -1.53
CA LEU A 213 9.65 9.48 -1.81
C LEU A 213 9.36 8.52 -0.65
N ASP A 214 10.38 8.02 0.04
CA ASP A 214 10.22 7.17 1.22
C ASP A 214 9.50 7.92 2.36
N ALA A 215 9.82 9.21 2.55
CA ALA A 215 9.15 10.05 3.54
C ALA A 215 7.66 10.22 3.24
N VAL A 216 7.27 10.48 1.99
CA VAL A 216 5.89 10.83 1.62
C VAL A 216 5.00 9.62 1.33
N ASN A 217 5.54 8.51 0.82
CA ASN A 217 4.74 7.38 0.31
C ASN A 217 3.75 6.79 1.33
N ARG A 218 4.04 6.89 2.64
CA ARG A 218 3.15 6.39 3.69
C ARG A 218 1.99 7.34 4.00
N ASN A 219 2.19 8.63 3.76
CA ASN A 219 1.21 9.68 4.03
C ASN A 219 0.40 10.05 2.78
N LEU A 220 1.03 9.95 1.61
CA LEU A 220 0.49 10.41 0.34
C LEU A 220 -0.88 9.82 -0.01
N GLY A 221 -1.11 8.54 0.32
CA GLY A 221 -2.40 7.88 0.06
C GLY A 221 -3.61 8.51 0.76
N LYS A 222 -3.37 9.31 1.80
CA LYS A 222 -4.45 10.05 2.51
C LYS A 222 -4.90 11.31 1.73
N HIS A 223 -4.02 11.85 0.91
CA HIS A 223 -4.21 13.12 0.19
C HIS A 223 -4.46 12.94 -1.31
N MET A 224 -4.36 11.70 -1.78
CA MET A 224 -4.76 11.39 -3.16
C MET A 224 -6.28 11.35 -3.22
N HIS A 225 -6.88 12.31 -3.92
CA HIS A 225 -8.31 12.29 -4.20
C HIS A 225 -8.63 11.06 -5.06
N THR A 226 -9.40 10.14 -4.50
CA THR A 226 -10.03 9.06 -5.25
C THR A 226 -11.31 9.68 -5.84
N ASP A 227 -11.26 10.11 -7.10
CA ASP A 227 -12.47 10.37 -7.89
C ASP A 227 -13.23 9.08 -8.15
#